data_c3a19f2be6638a7f40feabd84ce6a7e4
#
_entry.id   c3a19f2be6638a7f40feabd84ce6a7e4
#
_cell.length_a   1.000
_cell.length_b   1.000
_cell.length_c   1.000
_cell.angle_alpha   90.00
_cell.angle_beta   90.00
_cell.angle_gamma   90.00
#
_symmetry.space_group_name_H-M   'P 1'
#
loop_
_entity.id
_entity.type
_entity.pdbx_description
1 polymer ?
#
loop_
_entity_poly.entity_id
_entity_poly.type
_entity_poly.pdbx_seq_one_letter_code
_entity_poly.pdbx_strand_id
1 'polypeptide(L)'
;MRDLTYYLHIPYLIVKDLRGELSEEERLTLEQWLDEREDNRQLFEKIHHQKDTRQRDRIIKKLHKKSAWQRVDRATGGKRLWITCGIRYAAAVVFIISSIFFVIYLLPEKSSREIPLHSEAGINPGSIKAELILADGQHLPLDGKEGNSILSDQDGVTIRKENEGIRYESKNSDGEIAYHELRVPRGGEFPLVLEDGTEVYFNSETKFRYPVKFEESERRVFLEGEAYFKVKRDERPFSVEMGGNRIEVLGTEFNARFYPDEDKQMTTLVSGKVKFISGKDESLELSPGEQAILTSKGKLIRKSVDVNLYTAWKDGNFVFRKQRLEEVLNTLARWYDVNVFYEDVSRKEVEFTGNIKRFERFEEILYLLRMTGDTDFEVKGKNIFVKCK
;
A
#
# COMPACT_ATOMS: atom_id res chain seq x y z
N MET A 1 17.95 29.24 -11.65
CA MET A 1 17.35 29.46 -10.31
C MET A 1 16.81 28.09 -9.88
N ARG A 2 17.46 27.44 -8.89
CA ARG A 2 17.03 26.09 -8.49
C ARG A 2 15.68 26.17 -7.78
N ASP A 3 14.82 25.19 -8.03
CA ASP A 3 13.43 25.12 -7.57
C ASP A 3 13.35 25.00 -6.03
N LEU A 4 12.25 25.45 -5.43
CA LEU A 4 11.99 25.39 -4.00
C LEU A 4 12.00 23.92 -3.50
N THR A 5 11.61 22.98 -4.34
CA THR A 5 11.65 21.53 -4.11
C THR A 5 13.05 21.01 -3.80
N TYR A 6 14.09 21.53 -4.45
CA TYR A 6 15.49 21.18 -4.19
C TYR A 6 15.88 21.42 -2.72
N TYR A 7 15.56 22.60 -2.17
CA TYR A 7 15.94 22.94 -0.78
C TYR A 7 15.05 22.26 0.28
N LEU A 8 13.84 21.87 -0.09
CA LEU A 8 12.96 21.06 0.78
C LEU A 8 13.43 19.60 0.88
N HIS A 9 14.17 19.12 -0.13
CA HIS A 9 14.66 17.74 -0.17
C HIS A 9 15.98 17.55 0.63
N ILE A 10 16.78 18.60 0.85
CA ILE A 10 18.06 18.51 1.56
C ILE A 10 17.97 17.90 2.97
N PRO A 11 17.01 18.27 3.85
CA PRO A 11 16.90 17.64 5.16
C PRO A 11 16.69 16.13 5.11
N TYR A 12 15.97 15.64 4.10
CA TYR A 12 15.76 14.22 3.87
C TYR A 12 17.07 13.52 3.44
N LEU A 13 17.86 14.14 2.56
CA LEU A 13 19.16 13.61 2.15
C LEU A 13 20.15 13.53 3.32
N ILE A 14 20.17 14.53 4.21
CA ILE A 14 20.99 14.51 5.43
C ILE A 14 20.60 13.35 6.35
N VAL A 15 19.30 13.06 6.50
CA VAL A 15 18.83 11.93 7.30
C VAL A 15 19.24 10.59 6.67
N LYS A 16 19.14 10.45 5.35
CA LYS A 16 19.58 9.25 4.62
C LYS A 16 21.09 9.04 4.74
N ASP A 17 21.88 10.11 4.66
CA ASP A 17 23.32 10.05 4.84
C ASP A 17 23.71 9.54 6.24
N LEU A 18 23.04 10.03 7.28
CA LEU A 18 23.24 9.58 8.66
C LEU A 18 22.89 8.09 8.90
N ARG A 19 22.09 7.49 8.00
CA ARG A 19 21.72 6.06 8.02
C ARG A 19 22.57 5.21 7.10
N GLY A 20 23.40 5.82 6.24
CA GLY A 20 24.16 5.12 5.21
C GLY A 20 23.31 4.60 4.04
N GLU A 21 22.17 5.23 3.79
CA GLU A 21 21.16 4.81 2.80
C GLU A 21 21.13 5.68 1.54
N LEU A 22 22.13 6.56 1.32
CA LEU A 22 22.21 7.45 0.15
C LEU A 22 22.60 6.69 -1.12
N SER A 23 21.84 6.92 -2.21
CA SER A 23 22.24 6.53 -3.56
C SER A 23 23.31 7.48 -4.12
N GLU A 24 24.00 7.07 -5.20
CA GLU A 24 25.04 7.90 -5.84
C GLU A 24 24.48 9.22 -6.38
N GLU A 25 23.28 9.24 -6.94
CA GLU A 25 22.62 10.47 -7.42
C GLU A 25 22.24 11.41 -6.27
N GLU A 26 21.76 10.85 -5.17
CA GLU A 26 21.41 11.60 -3.97
C GLU A 26 22.66 12.17 -3.29
N ARG A 27 23.78 11.44 -3.30
CA ARG A 27 25.08 11.90 -2.80
C ARG A 27 25.57 13.12 -3.58
N LEU A 28 25.54 13.05 -4.91
CA LEU A 28 25.89 14.19 -5.75
C LEU A 28 25.03 15.44 -5.46
N THR A 29 23.75 15.22 -5.22
CA THR A 29 22.82 16.32 -4.87
C THR A 29 23.16 16.95 -3.53
N LEU A 30 23.52 16.14 -2.54
CA LEU A 30 23.93 16.60 -1.22
C LEU A 30 25.27 17.33 -1.27
N GLU A 31 26.27 16.81 -2.00
CA GLU A 31 27.58 17.46 -2.23
C GLU A 31 27.43 18.82 -2.91
N GLN A 32 26.59 18.92 -3.93
CA GLN A 32 26.31 20.22 -4.58
C GLN A 32 25.74 21.25 -3.60
N TRP A 33 24.89 20.82 -2.66
CA TRP A 33 24.35 21.72 -1.64
C TRP A 33 25.43 22.10 -0.61
N LEU A 34 26.33 21.19 -0.24
CA LEU A 34 27.46 21.48 0.66
C LEU A 34 28.42 22.51 0.05
N ASP A 35 28.65 22.46 -1.26
CA ASP A 35 29.55 23.38 -1.99
C ASP A 35 28.90 24.74 -2.28
N GLU A 36 27.56 24.88 -2.16
CA GLU A 36 26.89 26.17 -2.37
C GLU A 36 27.32 27.25 -1.36
N ARG A 37 27.64 26.86 -0.11
CA ARG A 37 28.00 27.78 0.97
C ARG A 37 28.79 27.07 2.07
N GLU A 38 29.78 27.76 2.60
CA GLU A 38 30.52 27.30 3.77
C GLU A 38 29.63 27.03 5.00
N ASP A 39 28.59 27.84 5.20
CA ASP A 39 27.57 27.63 6.27
C ASP A 39 26.87 26.29 6.17
N ASN A 40 26.65 25.76 4.96
CA ASN A 40 26.01 24.47 4.73
C ASN A 40 26.90 23.33 5.22
N ARG A 41 28.21 23.43 4.93
CA ARG A 41 29.21 22.45 5.36
C ARG A 41 29.35 22.44 6.88
N GLN A 42 29.49 23.59 7.51
CA GLN A 42 29.56 23.71 8.97
C GLN A 42 28.31 23.17 9.65
N LEU A 43 27.13 23.39 9.05
CA LEU A 43 25.85 22.88 9.57
C LEU A 43 25.77 21.37 9.44
N PHE A 44 26.21 20.81 8.31
CA PHE A 44 26.26 19.37 8.08
C PHE A 44 27.20 18.67 9.08
N GLU A 45 28.42 19.19 9.28
CA GLU A 45 29.35 18.68 10.27
C GLU A 45 28.78 18.73 11.70
N LYS A 46 28.11 19.84 12.06
CA LYS A 46 27.45 19.96 13.36
C LYS A 46 26.39 18.90 13.58
N ILE A 47 25.64 18.53 12.53
CA ILE A 47 24.64 17.47 12.60
C ILE A 47 25.30 16.08 12.73
N HIS A 48 26.39 15.84 12.00
CA HIS A 48 27.14 14.58 12.05
C HIS A 48 27.82 14.33 13.40
N HIS A 49 28.40 15.36 14.00
CA HIS A 49 29.10 15.25 15.30
C HIS A 49 28.15 15.23 16.51
N GLN A 50 26.84 15.46 16.32
CA GLN A 50 25.88 15.48 17.40
C GLN A 50 25.48 14.05 17.81
N LYS A 51 25.88 13.63 19.00
CA LYS A 51 25.56 12.29 19.54
C LYS A 51 24.10 12.14 20.02
N ASP A 52 23.42 13.24 20.37
CA ASP A 52 22.03 13.22 20.85
C ASP A 52 21.03 13.34 19.69
N THR A 53 20.29 12.25 19.43
CA THR A 53 19.30 12.13 18.38
C THR A 53 18.19 13.19 18.47
N ARG A 54 17.77 13.58 19.68
CA ARG A 54 16.72 14.59 19.90
C ARG A 54 17.20 16.00 19.54
N GLN A 55 18.47 16.29 19.72
CA GLN A 55 19.06 17.59 19.30
C GLN A 55 19.27 17.64 17.78
N ARG A 56 19.67 16.55 17.14
CA ARG A 56 19.74 16.45 15.67
C ARG A 56 18.40 16.79 15.01
N ASP A 57 17.31 16.18 15.46
CA ASP A 57 15.97 16.42 14.93
C ASP A 57 15.53 17.88 15.07
N ARG A 58 15.89 18.55 16.17
CA ARG A 58 15.60 19.99 16.35
C ARG A 58 16.37 20.88 15.38
N ILE A 59 17.61 20.53 15.05
CA ILE A 59 18.45 21.27 14.08
C ILE A 59 17.88 21.09 12.67
N ILE A 60 17.56 19.85 12.28
CA ILE A 60 16.97 19.53 10.98
C ILE A 60 15.63 20.25 10.77
N LYS A 61 14.74 20.28 11.78
CA LYS A 61 13.48 21.03 11.71
C LYS A 61 13.66 22.54 11.60
N LYS A 62 14.75 23.12 12.14
CA LYS A 62 15.07 24.54 12.00
C LYS A 62 15.56 24.92 10.61
N LEU A 63 16.14 23.98 9.84
CA LEU A 63 16.56 24.16 8.45
C LEU A 63 15.40 24.57 7.54
N HIS A 64 14.25 23.95 7.70
CA HIS A 64 13.02 24.28 6.95
C HIS A 64 12.57 25.74 7.16
N LYS A 65 12.84 26.30 8.33
CA LYS A 65 12.36 27.64 8.70
C LYS A 65 13.33 28.76 8.26
N LYS A 66 14.65 28.52 8.31
CA LYS A 66 15.66 29.55 8.06
C LYS A 66 15.88 29.85 6.56
N SER A 67 15.76 28.86 5.69
CA SER A 67 15.92 29.03 4.24
C SER A 67 14.77 29.78 3.57
N ALA A 68 13.55 29.72 4.14
CA ALA A 68 12.39 30.46 3.64
C ALA A 68 12.45 31.94 4.01
N TRP A 69 12.88 32.29 5.23
CA TRP A 69 12.96 33.68 5.71
C TRP A 69 14.07 34.51 5.07
N GLN A 70 15.23 33.92 4.79
CA GLN A 70 16.36 34.66 4.16
C GLN A 70 16.13 35.09 2.71
N ARG A 71 15.10 34.59 2.03
CA ARG A 71 14.68 35.04 0.69
C ARG A 71 13.71 36.20 0.74
N VAL A 72 12.86 36.26 1.74
CA VAL A 72 11.93 37.37 1.97
C VAL A 72 12.72 38.65 2.24
N ASP A 73 13.79 38.57 3.05
CA ASP A 73 14.65 39.72 3.35
C ASP A 73 15.45 40.28 2.15
N ARG A 74 15.74 39.45 1.12
CA ARG A 74 16.45 39.92 -0.09
C ARG A 74 15.52 40.48 -1.18
N ALA A 75 14.25 40.08 -1.17
CA ALA A 75 13.27 40.59 -2.13
C ALA A 75 12.75 41.96 -1.73
N THR A 76 12.83 42.32 -0.44
CA THR A 76 12.49 43.64 0.09
C THR A 76 13.76 44.43 0.36
N GLY A 77 14.41 44.93 -0.72
CA GLY A 77 15.62 45.75 -0.65
C GLY A 77 15.49 46.87 0.36
N GLY A 78 16.35 46.84 1.40
CA GLY A 78 16.33 47.79 2.53
C GLY A 78 16.48 49.23 2.10
N LYS A 79 15.39 49.95 2.11
CA LYS A 79 15.42 51.44 2.21
C LYS A 79 15.14 51.80 3.66
N ARG A 80 16.22 52.20 4.36
CA ARG A 80 16.15 52.89 5.63
C ARG A 80 15.37 54.19 5.41
N LEU A 81 14.06 54.21 5.69
CA LEU A 81 13.25 55.40 5.80
C LEU A 81 13.40 55.97 7.24
N TRP A 82 13.78 57.19 7.33
CA TRP A 82 13.93 57.98 8.53
C TRP A 82 12.64 58.00 9.37
N ILE A 83 12.76 57.51 10.60
CA ILE A 83 11.70 57.52 11.58
C ILE A 83 11.81 58.80 12.42
N THR A 84 11.18 59.85 11.98
CA THR A 84 10.91 61.02 12.83
C THR A 84 9.52 61.64 12.58
N CYS A 85 8.48 60.84 12.41
CA CYS A 85 7.09 61.35 12.48
C CYS A 85 6.03 60.27 12.75
N GLY A 86 6.33 59.12 13.41
CA GLY A 86 5.47 57.96 13.44
C GLY A 86 4.86 57.56 14.79
N ILE A 87 5.25 58.14 15.90
CA ILE A 87 4.76 57.67 17.23
C ILE A 87 3.23 57.91 17.42
N ARG A 88 2.62 58.86 16.70
CA ARG A 88 1.17 59.10 16.76
C ARG A 88 0.35 58.12 15.94
N TYR A 89 0.93 57.42 14.96
CA TYR A 89 0.21 56.40 14.14
C TYR A 89 0.49 54.99 14.57
N ALA A 90 1.55 54.73 15.36
CA ALA A 90 1.88 53.41 15.86
C ALA A 90 0.77 52.83 16.76
N ALA A 91 0.14 53.69 17.60
CA ALA A 91 -0.98 53.25 18.44
C ALA A 91 -2.22 52.88 17.61
N ALA A 92 -2.50 53.63 16.53
CA ALA A 92 -3.62 53.32 15.63
C ALA A 92 -3.40 52.02 14.85
N VAL A 93 -2.16 51.78 14.40
CA VAL A 93 -1.81 50.51 13.69
C VAL A 93 -1.88 49.32 14.62
N VAL A 94 -1.40 49.46 15.87
CA VAL A 94 -1.53 48.38 16.88
C VAL A 94 -3.00 48.13 17.22
N PHE A 95 -3.81 49.19 17.29
CA PHE A 95 -5.25 49.05 17.56
C PHE A 95 -6.00 48.40 16.38
N ILE A 96 -5.64 48.74 15.15
CA ILE A 96 -6.20 48.09 13.93
C ILE A 96 -5.80 46.64 13.86
N ILE A 97 -4.51 46.31 14.11
CA ILE A 97 -4.03 44.93 14.11
C ILE A 97 -4.67 44.12 15.25
N SER A 98 -4.79 44.71 16.45
CA SER A 98 -5.48 44.10 17.59
C SER A 98 -6.98 43.92 17.32
N SER A 99 -7.63 44.89 16.66
CA SER A 99 -9.03 44.76 16.26
C SER A 99 -9.26 43.74 15.19
N ILE A 100 -8.33 43.61 14.21
CA ILE A 100 -8.38 42.57 13.20
C ILE A 100 -8.15 41.20 13.86
N PHE A 101 -7.20 41.09 14.77
CA PHE A 101 -6.96 39.86 15.53
C PHE A 101 -8.14 39.49 16.42
N PHE A 102 -8.78 40.49 17.05
CA PHE A 102 -9.98 40.33 17.88
C PHE A 102 -11.21 39.97 17.04
N VAL A 103 -11.36 40.54 15.84
CA VAL A 103 -12.42 40.16 14.89
C VAL A 103 -12.17 38.77 14.34
N ILE A 104 -10.91 38.38 14.05
CA ILE A 104 -10.56 37.00 13.64
C ILE A 104 -10.79 36.00 14.78
N TYR A 105 -10.56 36.43 16.03
CA TYR A 105 -10.82 35.62 17.23
C TYR A 105 -12.31 35.51 17.60
N LEU A 106 -13.11 36.55 17.27
CA LEU A 106 -14.57 36.54 17.46
C LEU A 106 -15.36 36.04 16.24
N LEU A 107 -14.74 35.99 15.05
CA LEU A 107 -15.30 35.19 13.97
C LEU A 107 -15.23 33.75 14.47
N PRO A 108 -16.38 33.08 14.68
CA PRO A 108 -16.30 31.64 14.89
C PRO A 108 -15.47 31.14 13.74
N GLU A 109 -14.37 30.37 14.04
CA GLU A 109 -13.71 29.57 13.03
C GLU A 109 -14.85 29.07 12.16
N LYS A 110 -14.86 29.48 10.88
CA LYS A 110 -15.67 28.77 9.91
C LYS A 110 -15.12 27.38 10.03
N SER A 111 -15.69 26.63 10.94
CA SER A 111 -15.60 25.20 10.98
C SER A 111 -15.62 24.83 9.53
N SER A 112 -14.49 24.37 9.03
CA SER A 112 -14.43 23.70 7.74
C SER A 112 -15.70 22.90 7.75
N ARG A 113 -16.63 23.16 6.84
CA ARG A 113 -17.86 22.38 6.77
C ARG A 113 -17.36 20.95 6.71
N GLU A 114 -17.20 20.34 7.87
CA GLU A 114 -17.32 18.92 8.00
C GLU A 114 -18.69 18.63 7.41
N ILE A 115 -18.70 18.28 6.15
CA ILE A 115 -19.86 17.63 5.58
C ILE A 115 -19.98 16.41 6.49
N PRO A 116 -21.02 16.35 7.35
CA PRO A 116 -21.17 15.18 8.18
C PRO A 116 -21.42 14.02 7.22
N LEU A 117 -20.36 13.29 6.87
CA LEU A 117 -20.50 11.92 6.46
C LEU A 117 -20.92 11.20 7.75
N HIS A 118 -22.18 11.29 8.09
CA HIS A 118 -22.78 10.44 9.12
C HIS A 118 -22.75 9.01 8.56
N SER A 119 -21.62 8.34 8.70
CA SER A 119 -21.63 6.89 8.74
C SER A 119 -21.84 6.51 10.20
N GLU A 120 -23.07 6.24 10.57
CA GLU A 120 -23.43 5.66 11.87
C GLU A 120 -22.85 4.24 12.06
N ALA A 121 -22.30 3.64 11.02
CA ALA A 121 -21.58 2.37 11.07
C ALA A 121 -20.13 2.65 10.70
N GLY A 122 -19.22 2.69 11.67
CA GLY A 122 -17.79 2.82 11.44
C GLY A 122 -17.30 1.68 10.53
N ILE A 123 -17.04 1.99 9.24
CA ILE A 123 -16.43 1.06 8.30
C ILE A 123 -14.95 1.03 8.60
N ASN A 124 -14.51 -0.09 9.18
CA ASN A 124 -13.12 -0.27 9.57
C ASN A 124 -12.31 -0.90 8.41
N PRO A 125 -11.02 -0.57 8.30
CA PRO A 125 -10.12 -1.27 7.40
C PRO A 125 -10.03 -2.75 7.76
N GLY A 126 -9.62 -3.57 6.81
CA GLY A 126 -9.36 -4.97 7.01
C GLY A 126 -8.26 -5.24 8.04
N SER A 127 -8.14 -6.49 8.44
CA SER A 127 -7.20 -6.96 9.45
C SER A 127 -6.67 -8.35 9.11
N ILE A 128 -5.64 -8.79 9.83
CA ILE A 128 -5.12 -10.16 9.75
C ILE A 128 -6.19 -11.12 10.29
N LYS A 129 -6.85 -11.85 9.41
CA LYS A 129 -7.85 -12.87 9.76
C LYS A 129 -8.08 -13.86 8.61
N ALA A 130 -8.21 -15.11 8.95
CA ALA A 130 -8.52 -16.20 8.04
C ALA A 130 -9.24 -17.34 8.77
N GLU A 131 -9.67 -18.35 8.05
CA GLU A 131 -10.13 -19.62 8.54
C GLU A 131 -9.35 -20.73 7.84
N LEU A 132 -8.78 -21.64 8.62
CA LEU A 132 -8.13 -22.84 8.11
C LEU A 132 -9.07 -24.02 8.24
N ILE A 133 -9.33 -24.71 7.12
CA ILE A 133 -10.13 -25.94 7.08
C ILE A 133 -9.15 -27.08 6.86
N LEU A 134 -9.10 -27.99 7.82
CA LEU A 134 -8.24 -29.17 7.77
C LEU A 134 -8.85 -30.27 6.89
N ALA A 135 -8.05 -31.27 6.55
CA ALA A 135 -8.48 -32.38 5.70
C ALA A 135 -9.62 -33.21 6.30
N ASP A 136 -9.73 -33.27 7.64
CA ASP A 136 -10.82 -33.91 8.38
C ASP A 136 -12.11 -33.07 8.45
N GLY A 137 -12.10 -31.86 7.88
CA GLY A 137 -13.22 -30.91 7.91
C GLY A 137 -13.26 -30.04 9.17
N GLN A 138 -12.29 -30.09 10.06
CA GLN A 138 -12.23 -29.19 11.23
C GLN A 138 -11.95 -27.77 10.76
N HIS A 139 -12.65 -26.79 11.34
CA HIS A 139 -12.51 -25.37 11.08
C HIS A 139 -11.75 -24.68 12.20
N LEU A 140 -10.62 -24.04 11.87
CA LEU A 140 -9.76 -23.33 12.81
C LEU A 140 -9.76 -21.83 12.46
N PRO A 141 -10.40 -20.97 13.27
CA PRO A 141 -10.34 -19.54 13.05
C PRO A 141 -8.94 -19.00 13.35
N LEU A 142 -8.40 -18.19 12.44
CA LEU A 142 -7.09 -17.56 12.54
C LEU A 142 -7.30 -16.06 12.68
N ASP A 143 -7.10 -15.54 13.88
CA ASP A 143 -7.11 -14.11 14.15
C ASP A 143 -5.67 -13.59 14.33
N GLY A 144 -5.46 -12.30 14.04
CA GLY A 144 -4.16 -11.64 14.17
C GLY A 144 -3.69 -11.43 15.61
N LYS A 145 -4.29 -12.11 16.61
CA LYS A 145 -3.84 -12.00 17.99
C LYS A 145 -2.47 -12.62 18.17
N GLU A 146 -1.59 -11.89 18.80
CA GLU A 146 -0.22 -12.34 19.10
C GLU A 146 -0.22 -13.64 19.91
N GLY A 147 0.67 -14.54 19.55
CA GLY A 147 0.96 -15.77 20.29
C GLY A 147 1.41 -16.91 19.40
N ASN A 148 2.50 -17.55 19.80
CA ASN A 148 2.95 -18.80 19.19
C ASN A 148 2.18 -19.95 19.85
N SER A 149 1.37 -20.66 19.08
CA SER A 149 0.62 -21.83 19.56
C SER A 149 0.62 -22.94 18.52
N ILE A 150 0.56 -24.18 18.98
CA ILE A 150 0.32 -25.33 18.11
C ILE A 150 -1.19 -25.37 17.86
N LEU A 151 -1.60 -25.26 16.61
CA LEU A 151 -3.00 -25.31 16.22
C LEU A 151 -3.48 -26.75 16.00
N SER A 152 -2.60 -27.61 15.47
CA SER A 152 -2.86 -29.03 15.26
C SER A 152 -1.53 -29.80 15.23
N ASP A 153 -1.55 -31.03 15.75
CA ASP A 153 -0.42 -31.99 15.66
C ASP A 153 -1.04 -33.36 15.36
N GLN A 154 -1.38 -33.58 14.10
CA GLN A 154 -2.02 -34.79 13.61
C GLN A 154 -1.33 -35.29 12.35
N ASP A 155 -1.35 -36.62 12.15
CA ASP A 155 -0.81 -37.30 10.96
C ASP A 155 0.62 -36.94 10.59
N GLY A 156 1.47 -36.68 11.59
CA GLY A 156 2.88 -36.33 11.40
C GLY A 156 3.10 -34.91 10.89
N VAL A 157 2.09 -34.03 10.98
CA VAL A 157 2.17 -32.63 10.64
C VAL A 157 1.83 -31.76 11.81
N THR A 158 2.76 -30.89 12.18
CA THR A 158 2.52 -29.85 13.19
C THR A 158 2.21 -28.53 12.51
N ILE A 159 1.05 -27.97 12.79
CA ILE A 159 0.65 -26.63 12.34
C ILE A 159 0.92 -25.66 13.49
N ARG A 160 1.84 -24.73 13.27
CA ARG A 160 2.18 -23.69 14.25
C ARG A 160 1.63 -22.35 13.82
N LYS A 161 0.96 -21.65 14.72
CA LYS A 161 0.71 -20.23 14.61
C LYS A 161 1.99 -19.50 15.04
N GLU A 162 2.49 -18.65 14.19
CA GLU A 162 3.58 -17.70 14.48
C GLU A 162 3.00 -16.26 14.44
N ASN A 163 3.74 -15.26 14.96
CA ASN A 163 3.24 -13.88 15.12
C ASN A 163 2.61 -13.27 13.84
N GLU A 164 3.03 -13.72 12.67
CA GLU A 164 2.60 -13.15 11.38
C GLU A 164 1.92 -14.18 10.46
N GLY A 165 1.50 -15.36 10.97
CA GLY A 165 0.85 -16.35 10.12
C GLY A 165 0.90 -17.77 10.68
N ILE A 166 0.83 -18.75 9.79
CA ILE A 166 0.99 -20.16 10.13
C ILE A 166 2.15 -20.78 9.35
N ARG A 167 2.80 -21.73 10.00
CA ARG A 167 3.90 -22.53 9.45
C ARG A 167 3.60 -24.00 9.59
N TYR A 168 3.93 -24.77 8.56
CA TYR A 168 3.85 -26.22 8.55
C TYR A 168 5.22 -26.84 8.87
N GLU A 169 5.24 -27.78 9.80
CA GLU A 169 6.38 -28.65 10.09
C GLU A 169 5.93 -30.09 9.86
N SER A 170 6.41 -30.73 8.78
CA SER A 170 6.09 -32.12 8.48
C SER A 170 7.13 -33.07 9.07
N LYS A 171 6.66 -34.07 9.82
CA LYS A 171 7.44 -35.26 10.18
C LYS A 171 6.99 -36.35 9.22
N ASN A 172 7.94 -37.06 8.59
CA ASN A 172 7.71 -38.10 7.58
C ASN A 172 6.39 -38.88 7.75
N SER A 173 5.43 -38.65 6.87
CA SER A 173 4.20 -39.43 6.78
C SER A 173 4.12 -40.09 5.38
N ASP A 174 4.08 -41.41 5.33
CA ASP A 174 3.84 -42.22 4.12
C ASP A 174 2.33 -42.45 3.94
N GLY A 175 1.51 -41.36 3.96
CA GLY A 175 0.08 -41.42 3.84
C GLY A 175 -0.49 -40.76 2.58
N GLU A 176 -1.81 -40.86 2.36
CA GLU A 176 -2.52 -40.12 1.33
C GLU A 176 -2.28 -38.62 1.48
N ILE A 177 -2.22 -37.89 0.35
CA ILE A 177 -1.96 -36.45 0.34
C ILE A 177 -3.20 -35.73 0.91
N ALA A 178 -3.07 -35.24 2.12
CA ALA A 178 -4.08 -34.44 2.76
C ALA A 178 -4.05 -33.00 2.20
N TYR A 179 -5.22 -32.44 1.91
CA TYR A 179 -5.37 -31.05 1.46
C TYR A 179 -6.04 -30.22 2.54
N HIS A 180 -5.46 -29.04 2.79
CA HIS A 180 -6.07 -28.02 3.61
C HIS A 180 -6.59 -26.88 2.73
N GLU A 181 -7.54 -26.11 3.25
CA GLU A 181 -8.04 -24.91 2.58
C GLU A 181 -7.96 -23.72 3.53
N LEU A 182 -7.26 -22.67 3.10
CA LEU A 182 -7.24 -21.38 3.79
C LEU A 182 -8.29 -20.47 3.13
N ARG A 183 -9.20 -19.93 3.94
CA ARG A 183 -10.20 -18.94 3.53
C ARG A 183 -9.92 -17.61 4.18
N VAL A 184 -9.62 -16.61 3.37
CA VAL A 184 -9.49 -15.21 3.81
C VAL A 184 -10.79 -14.49 3.47
N PRO A 185 -11.59 -14.05 4.47
CA PRO A 185 -12.86 -13.38 4.22
C PRO A 185 -12.66 -11.98 3.67
N ARG A 186 -13.73 -11.33 3.25
CA ARG A 186 -13.74 -9.88 3.00
C ARG A 186 -13.27 -9.14 4.25
N GLY A 187 -12.50 -8.06 4.06
CA GLY A 187 -11.83 -7.34 5.14
C GLY A 187 -10.76 -8.17 5.84
N GLY A 188 -10.25 -9.22 5.21
CA GLY A 188 -9.15 -10.04 5.72
C GLY A 188 -7.90 -9.95 4.87
N GLU A 189 -6.76 -10.24 5.46
CA GLU A 189 -5.51 -10.61 4.82
C GLU A 189 -4.81 -11.64 5.69
N PHE A 190 -3.97 -12.49 5.11
CA PHE A 190 -3.26 -13.50 5.88
C PHE A 190 -1.98 -13.97 5.19
N PRO A 191 -0.85 -14.10 5.88
CA PRO A 191 0.35 -14.73 5.38
C PRO A 191 0.44 -16.20 5.77
N LEU A 192 1.04 -17.02 4.90
CA LEU A 192 1.24 -18.45 5.10
C LEU A 192 2.62 -18.85 4.61
N VAL A 193 3.32 -19.68 5.36
CA VAL A 193 4.54 -20.36 4.91
C VAL A 193 4.21 -21.83 4.67
N LEU A 194 4.35 -22.28 3.42
CA LEU A 194 4.12 -23.67 3.03
C LEU A 194 5.28 -24.59 3.50
N GLU A 195 5.08 -25.87 3.42
CA GLU A 195 6.04 -26.87 3.92
C GLU A 195 7.41 -26.81 3.22
N ASP A 196 7.44 -26.41 1.95
CA ASP A 196 8.67 -26.21 1.19
C ASP A 196 9.40 -24.91 1.54
N GLY A 197 8.79 -24.05 2.35
CA GLY A 197 9.27 -22.73 2.73
C GLY A 197 8.87 -21.63 1.75
N THR A 198 7.96 -21.88 0.81
CA THR A 198 7.33 -20.85 -0.02
C THR A 198 6.45 -19.96 0.86
N GLU A 199 6.65 -18.63 0.76
CA GLU A 199 5.83 -17.64 1.44
C GLU A 199 4.70 -17.19 0.52
N VAL A 200 3.48 -17.14 1.04
CA VAL A 200 2.29 -16.68 0.33
C VAL A 200 1.56 -15.64 1.16
N TYR A 201 1.29 -14.48 0.58
CA TYR A 201 0.47 -13.43 1.18
C TYR A 201 -0.89 -13.41 0.49
N PHE A 202 -1.97 -13.53 1.23
CA PHE A 202 -3.33 -13.57 0.70
C PHE A 202 -4.06 -12.27 0.94
N ASN A 203 -4.71 -11.78 -0.12
CA ASN A 203 -5.60 -10.63 -0.06
C ASN A 203 -7.02 -11.04 0.34
N SER A 204 -7.89 -10.05 0.57
CA SER A 204 -9.30 -10.25 0.95
C SER A 204 -10.06 -11.10 -0.06
N GLU A 205 -11.04 -11.87 0.46
CA GLU A 205 -11.95 -12.71 -0.35
C GLU A 205 -11.19 -13.75 -1.18
N THR A 206 -10.21 -14.44 -0.52
CA THR A 206 -9.35 -15.44 -1.16
C THR A 206 -9.57 -16.82 -0.56
N LYS A 207 -9.65 -17.83 -1.43
CA LYS A 207 -9.62 -19.26 -1.08
C LYS A 207 -8.36 -19.87 -1.66
N PHE A 208 -7.65 -20.60 -0.83
CA PHE A 208 -6.41 -21.25 -1.22
C PHE A 208 -6.37 -22.68 -0.71
N ARG A 209 -6.33 -23.65 -1.64
CA ARG A 209 -6.25 -25.07 -1.31
C ARG A 209 -4.87 -25.59 -1.66
N TYR A 210 -4.25 -26.30 -0.76
CA TYR A 210 -2.87 -26.77 -0.88
C TYR A 210 -2.69 -28.09 -0.13
N PRO A 211 -1.75 -28.95 -0.59
CA PRO A 211 -1.43 -30.18 0.12
C PRO A 211 -0.58 -29.86 1.35
N VAL A 212 -0.77 -30.63 2.40
CA VAL A 212 0.04 -30.53 3.64
C VAL A 212 1.50 -30.87 3.37
N LYS A 213 1.75 -31.78 2.42
CA LYS A 213 3.07 -32.16 1.89
C LYS A 213 2.97 -32.23 0.38
N PHE A 214 3.93 -31.62 -0.30
CA PHE A 214 3.99 -31.68 -1.77
C PHE A 214 4.44 -33.05 -2.29
N GLU A 215 3.99 -33.36 -3.50
CA GLU A 215 4.44 -34.55 -4.22
C GLU A 215 5.92 -34.47 -4.62
N GLU A 216 6.52 -35.59 -4.90
CA GLU A 216 7.91 -35.63 -5.37
C GLU A 216 8.08 -35.03 -6.78
N SER A 217 7.03 -35.05 -7.60
CA SER A 217 7.06 -34.60 -8.99
C SER A 217 6.72 -33.11 -9.15
N GLU A 218 5.85 -32.54 -8.28
CA GLU A 218 5.40 -31.16 -8.41
C GLU A 218 4.89 -30.57 -7.06
N ARG A 219 4.80 -29.25 -7.00
CA ARG A 219 4.25 -28.49 -5.88
C ARG A 219 2.98 -27.78 -6.35
N ARG A 220 1.84 -28.47 -6.28
CA ARG A 220 0.58 -27.96 -6.84
C ARG A 220 -0.32 -27.36 -5.77
N VAL A 221 -0.85 -26.15 -6.05
CA VAL A 221 -1.79 -25.42 -5.22
C VAL A 221 -2.93 -24.84 -6.06
N PHE A 222 -4.05 -24.46 -5.41
CA PHE A 222 -5.24 -23.94 -6.07
C PHE A 222 -5.60 -22.58 -5.47
N LEU A 223 -5.87 -21.59 -6.32
CA LEU A 223 -6.18 -20.22 -5.92
C LEU A 223 -7.50 -19.74 -6.55
N GLU A 224 -8.37 -19.18 -5.71
CA GLU A 224 -9.49 -18.31 -6.07
C GLU A 224 -9.37 -17.04 -5.24
N GLY A 225 -9.16 -15.87 -5.87
CA GLY A 225 -8.88 -14.62 -5.19
C GLY A 225 -7.55 -13.98 -5.63
N GLU A 226 -6.82 -13.39 -4.69
CA GLU A 226 -5.54 -12.73 -4.98
C GLU A 226 -4.47 -13.11 -3.96
N ALA A 227 -3.31 -13.51 -4.47
CA ALA A 227 -2.17 -13.86 -3.64
C ALA A 227 -0.85 -13.42 -4.27
N TYR A 228 0.08 -13.00 -3.41
CA TYR A 228 1.46 -12.75 -3.75
C TYR A 228 2.31 -13.92 -3.27
N PHE A 229 3.10 -14.48 -4.20
CA PHE A 229 3.94 -15.64 -3.97
C PHE A 229 5.41 -15.27 -3.97
N LYS A 230 6.16 -15.73 -2.97
CA LYS A 230 7.62 -15.83 -2.97
C LYS A 230 7.98 -17.30 -2.98
N VAL A 231 8.01 -17.90 -4.17
CA VAL A 231 8.24 -19.33 -4.32
C VAL A 231 9.69 -19.64 -4.06
N LYS A 232 9.94 -20.55 -3.11
CA LYS A 232 11.27 -21.05 -2.85
C LYS A 232 11.78 -21.85 -4.06
N ARG A 233 13.03 -21.60 -4.46
CA ARG A 233 13.64 -22.27 -5.58
C ARG A 233 13.81 -23.77 -5.30
N ASP A 234 13.29 -24.60 -6.20
CA ASP A 234 13.36 -26.06 -6.17
C ASP A 234 13.36 -26.56 -7.62
N GLU A 235 13.87 -27.76 -7.88
CA GLU A 235 13.84 -28.40 -9.20
C GLU A 235 12.43 -28.84 -9.60
N ARG A 236 11.58 -29.18 -8.61
CA ARG A 236 10.16 -29.50 -8.82
C ARG A 236 9.39 -28.24 -9.17
N PRO A 237 8.59 -28.23 -10.24
CA PRO A 237 7.76 -27.09 -10.59
C PRO A 237 6.76 -26.77 -9.48
N PHE A 238 6.55 -25.49 -9.24
CA PHE A 238 5.44 -24.97 -8.41
C PHE A 238 4.33 -24.52 -9.34
N SER A 239 3.14 -25.10 -9.16
CA SER A 239 1.98 -24.88 -10.03
C SER A 239 0.83 -24.26 -9.25
N VAL A 240 0.30 -23.12 -9.74
CA VAL A 240 -0.90 -22.48 -9.21
C VAL A 240 -2.04 -22.66 -10.19
N GLU A 241 -3.06 -23.42 -9.81
CA GLU A 241 -4.28 -23.64 -10.59
C GLU A 241 -5.32 -22.55 -10.28
N MET A 242 -5.86 -21.90 -11.32
CA MET A 242 -6.79 -20.78 -11.22
C MET A 242 -7.88 -20.88 -12.29
N GLY A 243 -9.09 -21.33 -11.94
CA GLY A 243 -10.24 -21.34 -12.87
C GLY A 243 -9.97 -22.10 -14.18
N GLY A 244 -9.27 -23.24 -14.12
CA GLY A 244 -8.91 -24.05 -15.28
C GLY A 244 -7.68 -23.57 -16.05
N ASN A 245 -6.95 -22.58 -15.52
CA ASN A 245 -5.68 -22.09 -16.04
C ASN A 245 -4.57 -22.36 -15.02
N ARG A 246 -3.32 -22.40 -15.46
CA ARG A 246 -2.17 -22.76 -14.62
C ARG A 246 -1.02 -21.77 -14.77
N ILE A 247 -0.39 -21.46 -13.64
CA ILE A 247 0.91 -20.77 -13.57
C ILE A 247 1.94 -21.81 -13.17
N GLU A 248 3.06 -21.92 -13.90
CA GLU A 248 4.20 -22.78 -13.56
C GLU A 248 5.45 -21.95 -13.33
N VAL A 249 6.16 -22.21 -12.20
CA VAL A 249 7.41 -21.55 -11.83
C VAL A 249 8.37 -22.54 -11.13
N LEU A 250 9.66 -22.19 -11.00
CA LEU A 250 10.66 -22.97 -10.24
C LEU A 250 11.15 -22.25 -8.98
N GLY A 251 11.12 -20.90 -8.98
CA GLY A 251 11.60 -20.06 -7.88
C GLY A 251 11.46 -18.62 -8.30
N THR A 252 10.35 -17.99 -7.94
CA THR A 252 9.83 -16.79 -8.61
C THR A 252 9.01 -15.97 -7.64
N GLU A 253 9.08 -14.66 -7.76
CA GLU A 253 8.15 -13.75 -7.06
C GLU A 253 7.12 -13.20 -8.05
N PHE A 254 5.84 -13.37 -7.75
CA PHE A 254 4.75 -12.92 -8.62
C PHE A 254 3.46 -12.69 -7.84
N ASN A 255 2.58 -11.86 -8.39
CA ASN A 255 1.20 -11.70 -7.93
C ASN A 255 0.25 -12.42 -8.87
N ALA A 256 -0.67 -13.20 -8.34
CA ALA A 256 -1.73 -13.88 -9.08
C ALA A 256 -3.09 -13.39 -8.58
N ARG A 257 -3.98 -13.01 -9.52
CA ARG A 257 -5.32 -12.51 -9.22
C ARG A 257 -6.35 -13.19 -10.10
N PHE A 258 -7.29 -13.85 -9.46
CA PHE A 258 -8.44 -14.50 -10.07
C PHE A 258 -9.64 -14.40 -9.12
N TYR A 259 -10.49 -13.42 -9.31
CA TYR A 259 -11.81 -13.34 -8.68
C TYR A 259 -12.87 -13.75 -9.70
N PRO A 260 -13.80 -14.68 -9.38
CA PRO A 260 -14.84 -15.15 -10.31
C PRO A 260 -15.81 -14.06 -10.79
N ASP A 261 -15.94 -12.97 -10.03
CA ASP A 261 -16.76 -11.80 -10.33
C ASP A 261 -16.03 -10.74 -11.18
N GLU A 262 -14.76 -10.98 -11.56
CA GLU A 262 -13.96 -10.09 -12.42
C GLU A 262 -13.84 -10.63 -13.84
N ASP A 263 -13.77 -9.71 -14.81
CA ASP A 263 -13.69 -10.03 -16.26
C ASP A 263 -12.34 -10.58 -16.70
N LYS A 264 -11.37 -10.66 -15.81
CA LYS A 264 -9.98 -11.00 -16.18
C LYS A 264 -9.25 -11.71 -15.05
N GLN A 265 -8.35 -12.62 -15.45
CA GLN A 265 -7.31 -13.17 -14.59
C GLN A 265 -6.00 -12.47 -14.90
N MET A 266 -5.20 -12.20 -13.88
CA MET A 266 -3.93 -11.50 -14.04
C MET A 266 -2.81 -12.19 -13.29
N THR A 267 -1.64 -12.30 -13.93
CA THR A 267 -0.41 -12.77 -13.29
C THR A 267 0.69 -11.78 -13.58
N THR A 268 1.22 -11.13 -12.55
CA THR A 268 2.26 -10.09 -12.66
C THR A 268 3.57 -10.62 -12.11
N LEU A 269 4.60 -10.65 -12.93
CA LEU A 269 5.92 -11.15 -12.57
C LEU A 269 6.80 -10.06 -11.99
N VAL A 270 7.33 -10.30 -10.78
CA VAL A 270 8.28 -9.43 -10.08
C VAL A 270 9.72 -9.87 -10.34
N SER A 271 10.04 -11.14 -10.08
CA SER A 271 11.38 -11.70 -10.30
C SER A 271 11.31 -13.16 -10.71
N GLY A 272 12.28 -13.65 -11.47
CA GLY A 272 12.34 -15.02 -11.96
C GLY A 272 11.70 -15.21 -13.34
N LYS A 273 10.95 -16.31 -13.53
CA LYS A 273 10.23 -16.65 -14.76
C LYS A 273 8.87 -17.26 -14.42
N VAL A 274 7.86 -16.90 -15.19
CA VAL A 274 6.51 -17.46 -15.12
C VAL A 274 6.15 -18.04 -16.48
N LYS A 275 5.60 -19.24 -16.49
CA LYS A 275 4.86 -19.78 -17.63
C LYS A 275 3.38 -19.81 -17.25
N PHE A 276 2.58 -19.00 -17.93
CA PHE A 276 1.12 -19.02 -17.82
C PHE A 276 0.57 -19.95 -18.90
N ILE A 277 -0.33 -20.88 -18.53
CA ILE A 277 -0.94 -21.86 -19.41
C ILE A 277 -2.46 -21.71 -19.30
N SER A 278 -3.13 -21.39 -20.42
CA SER A 278 -4.58 -21.34 -20.46
C SER A 278 -5.19 -22.72 -20.62
N GLY A 279 -6.44 -22.92 -20.20
CA GLY A 279 -7.17 -24.16 -20.41
C GLY A 279 -7.43 -24.53 -21.88
N LYS A 280 -6.96 -23.69 -22.83
CA LYS A 280 -6.98 -23.94 -24.28
C LYS A 280 -5.61 -24.32 -24.82
N ASP A 281 -4.68 -24.73 -23.97
CA ASP A 281 -3.29 -25.07 -24.29
C ASP A 281 -2.45 -23.92 -24.88
N GLU A 282 -2.97 -22.68 -24.84
CA GLU A 282 -2.15 -21.51 -25.13
C GLU A 282 -1.23 -21.23 -23.94
N SER A 283 0.04 -20.98 -24.20
CA SER A 283 1.00 -20.63 -23.15
C SER A 283 1.73 -19.34 -23.44
N LEU A 284 2.09 -18.64 -22.35
CA LEU A 284 2.78 -17.36 -22.39
C LEU A 284 3.86 -17.33 -21.33
N GLU A 285 5.09 -17.04 -21.73
CA GLU A 285 6.19 -16.83 -20.80
C GLU A 285 6.30 -15.33 -20.46
N LEU A 286 6.53 -15.03 -19.18
CA LEU A 286 6.73 -13.68 -18.67
C LEU A 286 8.17 -13.48 -18.24
N SER A 287 8.66 -12.27 -18.50
CA SER A 287 9.87 -11.68 -17.91
C SER A 287 9.51 -10.69 -16.78
N PRO A 288 10.43 -10.39 -15.86
CA PRO A 288 10.18 -9.38 -14.81
C PRO A 288 9.65 -8.06 -15.37
N GLY A 289 8.61 -7.51 -14.73
CA GLY A 289 7.91 -6.31 -15.21
C GLY A 289 6.82 -6.59 -16.25
N GLU A 290 6.54 -7.86 -16.58
CA GLU A 290 5.45 -8.24 -17.48
C GLU A 290 4.26 -8.85 -16.70
N GLN A 291 3.10 -8.74 -17.31
CA GLN A 291 1.83 -9.29 -16.83
C GLN A 291 1.14 -10.10 -17.92
N ALA A 292 0.69 -11.30 -17.59
CA ALA A 292 -0.29 -12.04 -18.35
C ALA A 292 -1.69 -11.63 -17.93
N ILE A 293 -2.56 -11.37 -18.90
CA ILE A 293 -3.98 -11.04 -18.70
C ILE A 293 -4.78 -12.00 -19.56
N LEU A 294 -5.58 -12.84 -18.93
CA LEU A 294 -6.59 -13.66 -19.60
C LEU A 294 -7.96 -13.04 -19.38
N THR A 295 -8.58 -12.61 -20.47
CA THR A 295 -9.92 -11.99 -20.42
C THR A 295 -11.02 -13.06 -20.36
N SER A 296 -12.23 -12.70 -19.88
CA SER A 296 -13.42 -13.57 -19.89
C SER A 296 -13.78 -14.09 -21.29
N LYS A 297 -13.35 -13.37 -22.36
CA LYS A 297 -13.50 -13.83 -23.75
C LYS A 297 -12.45 -14.85 -24.17
N GLY A 298 -11.55 -15.26 -23.29
CA GLY A 298 -10.49 -16.24 -23.54
C GLY A 298 -9.29 -15.70 -24.32
N LYS A 299 -9.10 -14.37 -24.40
CA LYS A 299 -7.92 -13.77 -25.04
C LYS A 299 -6.79 -13.65 -24.01
N LEU A 300 -5.65 -14.26 -24.31
CA LEU A 300 -4.42 -14.16 -23.54
C LEU A 300 -3.54 -13.01 -24.07
N ILE A 301 -3.17 -12.07 -23.19
CA ILE A 301 -2.45 -10.84 -23.53
C ILE A 301 -1.23 -10.71 -22.63
N ARG A 302 -0.07 -10.37 -23.19
CA ARG A 302 1.13 -9.95 -22.45
C ARG A 302 1.26 -8.43 -22.50
N LYS A 303 1.57 -7.82 -21.35
CA LYS A 303 1.74 -6.38 -21.23
C LYS A 303 2.88 -6.07 -20.26
N SER A 304 3.75 -5.10 -20.60
CA SER A 304 4.68 -4.52 -19.64
C SER A 304 3.95 -3.60 -18.68
N VAL A 305 4.21 -3.72 -17.39
CA VAL A 305 3.52 -3.00 -16.33
C VAL A 305 4.49 -2.51 -15.26
N ASP A 306 4.06 -1.50 -14.51
CA ASP A 306 4.66 -1.16 -13.23
C ASP A 306 4.15 -2.16 -12.19
N VAL A 307 5.02 -3.07 -11.75
CA VAL A 307 4.64 -4.15 -10.83
C VAL A 307 4.08 -3.63 -9.51
N ASN A 308 4.50 -2.44 -9.08
CA ASN A 308 4.04 -1.82 -7.84
C ASN A 308 2.51 -1.59 -7.84
N LEU A 309 1.90 -1.37 -9.00
CA LEU A 309 0.43 -1.22 -9.12
C LEU A 309 -0.33 -2.49 -8.69
N TYR A 310 0.32 -3.65 -8.74
CA TYR A 310 -0.29 -4.96 -8.50
C TYR A 310 0.23 -5.65 -7.23
N THR A 311 1.28 -5.09 -6.60
CA THR A 311 1.94 -5.72 -5.46
C THR A 311 1.98 -4.86 -4.20
N ALA A 312 1.73 -3.54 -4.31
CA ALA A 312 1.80 -2.60 -3.19
C ALA A 312 0.81 -2.92 -2.05
N TRP A 313 -0.25 -3.69 -2.35
CA TRP A 313 -1.24 -4.08 -1.35
C TRP A 313 -0.63 -4.88 -0.20
N LYS A 314 0.33 -5.78 -0.47
CA LYS A 314 1.05 -6.55 0.56
C LYS A 314 1.92 -5.67 1.48
N ASP A 315 2.29 -4.48 1.01
CA ASP A 315 3.10 -3.50 1.74
C ASP A 315 2.21 -2.37 2.35
N GLY A 316 0.91 -2.63 2.47
CA GLY A 316 -0.05 -1.73 3.13
C GLY A 316 -0.47 -0.52 2.31
N ASN A 317 -0.39 -0.57 0.97
CA ASN A 317 -0.78 0.52 0.09
C ASN A 317 -1.70 0.05 -1.04
N PHE A 318 -2.62 0.92 -1.46
CA PHE A 318 -3.34 0.81 -2.71
C PHE A 318 -2.76 1.84 -3.69
N VAL A 319 -2.23 1.37 -4.81
CA VAL A 319 -1.65 2.23 -5.86
C VAL A 319 -2.47 2.07 -7.12
N PHE A 320 -3.11 3.15 -7.55
CA PHE A 320 -3.94 3.19 -8.74
C PHE A 320 -3.35 4.17 -9.76
N ARG A 321 -3.34 3.80 -11.03
CA ARG A 321 -2.86 4.66 -12.12
C ARG A 321 -3.80 4.55 -13.33
N LYS A 322 -4.59 5.61 -13.59
CA LYS A 322 -5.62 5.63 -14.64
C LYS A 322 -6.48 4.37 -14.62
N GLN A 323 -6.92 4.00 -13.41
CA GLN A 323 -7.73 2.82 -13.20
C GLN A 323 -9.19 3.21 -13.13
N ARG A 324 -10.06 2.43 -13.75
CA ARG A 324 -11.52 2.65 -13.73
C ARG A 324 -12.04 2.64 -12.29
N LEU A 325 -12.94 3.56 -11.97
CA LEU A 325 -13.52 3.66 -10.63
C LEU A 325 -14.16 2.34 -10.18
N GLU A 326 -14.74 1.58 -11.09
CA GLU A 326 -15.26 0.24 -10.79
C GLU A 326 -14.18 -0.69 -10.23
N GLU A 327 -13.02 -0.76 -10.85
CA GLU A 327 -11.90 -1.60 -10.38
C GLU A 327 -11.33 -1.10 -9.04
N VAL A 328 -11.24 0.23 -8.88
CA VAL A 328 -10.83 0.85 -7.61
C VAL A 328 -11.80 0.49 -6.49
N LEU A 329 -13.10 0.69 -6.71
CA LEU A 329 -14.12 0.41 -5.71
C LEU A 329 -14.28 -1.08 -5.43
N ASN A 330 -14.10 -1.96 -6.41
CA ASN A 330 -14.09 -3.41 -6.17
C ASN A 330 -12.93 -3.82 -5.24
N THR A 331 -11.74 -3.24 -5.44
CA THR A 331 -10.58 -3.49 -4.56
C THR A 331 -10.85 -2.99 -3.13
N LEU A 332 -11.36 -1.76 -3.01
CA LEU A 332 -11.70 -1.18 -1.71
C LEU A 332 -12.86 -1.93 -1.03
N ALA A 333 -13.86 -2.34 -1.79
CA ALA A 333 -15.03 -3.08 -1.28
C ALA A 333 -14.64 -4.41 -0.64
N ARG A 334 -13.67 -5.14 -1.23
CA ARG A 334 -13.16 -6.36 -0.62
C ARG A 334 -12.42 -6.09 0.69
N TRP A 335 -11.61 -5.04 0.75
CA TRP A 335 -10.81 -4.71 1.94
C TRP A 335 -11.62 -4.12 3.09
N TYR A 336 -12.62 -3.28 2.78
CA TYR A 336 -13.46 -2.64 3.79
C TYR A 336 -14.75 -3.42 4.08
N ASP A 337 -14.97 -4.55 3.42
CA ASP A 337 -16.16 -5.38 3.51
C ASP A 337 -17.46 -4.57 3.31
N VAL A 338 -17.50 -3.80 2.21
CA VAL A 338 -18.64 -2.98 1.81
C VAL A 338 -19.19 -3.41 0.45
N ASN A 339 -20.46 -3.08 0.18
CA ASN A 339 -21.11 -3.31 -1.10
C ASN A 339 -21.19 -2.00 -1.90
N VAL A 340 -20.95 -2.06 -3.20
CA VAL A 340 -20.97 -0.87 -4.07
C VAL A 340 -22.14 -0.98 -5.06
N PHE A 341 -22.94 0.08 -5.12
CA PHE A 341 -24.07 0.22 -6.03
C PHE A 341 -23.91 1.49 -6.86
N TYR A 342 -24.13 1.41 -8.15
CA TYR A 342 -24.03 2.54 -9.08
C TYR A 342 -25.43 3.01 -9.46
N GLU A 343 -25.81 4.22 -9.03
CA GLU A 343 -27.03 4.89 -9.49
C GLU A 343 -26.83 5.39 -10.94
N ASP A 344 -25.62 5.80 -11.29
CA ASP A 344 -25.19 6.14 -12.64
C ASP A 344 -24.04 5.21 -13.09
N VAL A 345 -24.36 4.30 -14.01
CA VAL A 345 -23.42 3.29 -14.54
C VAL A 345 -22.22 3.93 -15.25
N SER A 346 -22.39 5.15 -15.80
CA SER A 346 -21.28 5.86 -16.46
C SER A 346 -20.12 6.17 -15.52
N ARG A 347 -20.37 6.25 -14.22
CA ARG A 347 -19.34 6.49 -13.20
C ARG A 347 -18.32 5.36 -13.10
N LYS A 348 -18.66 4.16 -13.51
CA LYS A 348 -17.74 3.02 -13.55
C LYS A 348 -16.49 3.30 -14.38
N GLU A 349 -16.61 4.09 -15.43
CA GLU A 349 -15.55 4.38 -16.40
C GLU A 349 -14.66 5.57 -15.99
N VAL A 350 -14.99 6.29 -14.91
CA VAL A 350 -14.16 7.40 -14.42
C VAL A 350 -12.79 6.88 -14.00
N GLU A 351 -11.72 7.47 -14.54
CA GLU A 351 -10.37 7.09 -14.22
C GLU A 351 -9.89 7.74 -12.92
N PHE A 352 -9.26 6.95 -12.07
CA PHE A 352 -8.63 7.40 -10.85
C PHE A 352 -7.13 7.12 -10.83
N THR A 353 -6.35 8.08 -10.30
CA THR A 353 -4.92 7.91 -10.03
C THR A 353 -4.64 8.38 -8.60
N GLY A 354 -4.02 7.54 -7.80
CA GLY A 354 -3.68 7.85 -6.41
C GLY A 354 -2.91 6.75 -5.71
N ASN A 355 -2.34 7.11 -4.57
CA ASN A 355 -1.73 6.18 -3.63
C ASN A 355 -2.39 6.40 -2.27
N ILE A 356 -3.01 5.36 -1.74
CA ILE A 356 -3.83 5.39 -0.53
C ILE A 356 -3.27 4.33 0.43
N LYS A 357 -3.07 4.68 1.68
CA LYS A 357 -2.72 3.70 2.71
C LYS A 357 -3.90 2.77 2.99
N ARG A 358 -3.63 1.49 3.08
CA ARG A 358 -4.64 0.44 3.23
C ARG A 358 -5.42 0.51 4.54
N PHE A 359 -4.79 1.07 5.58
CA PHE A 359 -5.35 1.18 6.93
C PHE A 359 -5.95 2.56 7.25
N GLU A 360 -6.10 3.45 6.26
CA GLU A 360 -6.82 4.71 6.43
C GLU A 360 -8.32 4.47 6.66
N ARG A 361 -8.99 5.45 7.22
CA ARG A 361 -10.45 5.40 7.39
C ARG A 361 -11.15 5.44 6.04
N PHE A 362 -12.19 4.64 5.87
CA PHE A 362 -12.90 4.55 4.60
C PHE A 362 -13.50 5.89 4.13
N GLU A 363 -13.98 6.69 5.08
CA GLU A 363 -14.53 8.03 4.81
C GLU A 363 -13.48 8.97 4.19
N GLU A 364 -12.23 8.88 4.63
CA GLU A 364 -11.13 9.68 4.08
C GLU A 364 -10.82 9.28 2.65
N ILE A 365 -10.90 7.99 2.35
CA ILE A 365 -10.74 7.49 0.98
C ILE A 365 -11.88 7.97 0.08
N LEU A 366 -13.13 7.88 0.53
CA LEU A 366 -14.27 8.41 -0.24
C LEU A 366 -14.16 9.91 -0.46
N TYR A 367 -13.66 10.66 0.53
CA TYR A 367 -13.39 12.08 0.38
C TYR A 367 -12.36 12.36 -0.73
N LEU A 368 -11.25 11.61 -0.76
CA LEU A 368 -10.24 11.72 -1.82
C LEU A 368 -10.83 11.40 -3.20
N LEU A 369 -11.63 10.33 -3.31
CA LEU A 369 -12.29 9.97 -4.56
C LEU A 369 -13.28 11.04 -5.03
N ARG A 370 -13.99 11.72 -4.11
CA ARG A 370 -14.87 12.88 -4.42
C ARG A 370 -14.12 14.07 -4.99
N MET A 371 -12.90 14.32 -4.49
CA MET A 371 -12.10 15.49 -4.88
C MET A 371 -11.54 15.35 -6.31
N THR A 372 -11.46 14.13 -6.85
CA THR A 372 -10.80 13.87 -8.12
C THR A 372 -11.75 13.85 -9.34
N GLY A 373 -13.07 13.98 -9.14
CA GLY A 373 -14.04 13.93 -10.24
C GLY A 373 -15.44 14.41 -9.88
N ASP A 374 -16.37 14.26 -10.82
CA ASP A 374 -17.79 14.58 -10.68
C ASP A 374 -18.59 13.43 -10.03
N THR A 375 -17.95 12.65 -9.17
CA THR A 375 -18.55 11.49 -8.50
C THR A 375 -18.82 11.82 -7.04
N ASP A 376 -19.99 11.48 -6.55
CA ASP A 376 -20.38 11.55 -5.15
C ASP A 376 -20.73 10.16 -4.60
N PHE A 377 -20.66 10.02 -3.27
CA PHE A 377 -20.87 8.77 -2.57
C PHE A 377 -21.84 8.97 -1.40
N GLU A 378 -22.87 8.13 -1.33
CA GLU A 378 -23.75 8.03 -0.17
C GLU A 378 -23.49 6.71 0.55
N VAL A 379 -23.28 6.76 1.86
CA VAL A 379 -22.98 5.60 2.69
C VAL A 379 -24.20 5.27 3.56
N LYS A 380 -24.71 4.03 3.44
CA LYS A 380 -25.83 3.50 4.26
C LYS A 380 -25.41 2.17 4.87
N GLY A 381 -24.91 2.17 6.10
CA GLY A 381 -24.29 1.00 6.70
C GLY A 381 -23.08 0.53 5.87
N LYS A 382 -23.10 -0.71 5.42
CA LYS A 382 -22.06 -1.26 4.51
C LYS A 382 -22.35 -1.04 3.02
N ASN A 383 -23.37 -0.31 2.65
CA ASN A 383 -23.74 -0.08 1.26
C ASN A 383 -23.32 1.31 0.81
N ILE A 384 -22.57 1.36 -0.29
CA ILE A 384 -22.03 2.57 -0.90
C ILE A 384 -22.75 2.80 -2.22
N PHE A 385 -23.43 3.93 -2.32
CA PHE A 385 -24.13 4.34 -3.55
C PHE A 385 -23.30 5.39 -4.27
N VAL A 386 -22.93 5.08 -5.51
CA VAL A 386 -22.13 5.93 -6.39
C VAL A 386 -23.03 6.71 -7.31
N LYS A 387 -22.97 8.04 -7.24
CA LYS A 387 -23.83 8.95 -8.01
C LYS A 387 -23.03 10.08 -8.67
N CYS A 388 -23.67 10.81 -9.54
CA CYS A 388 -23.18 12.08 -10.07
C CYS A 388 -23.27 13.17 -8.98
N LYS A 389 -22.34 14.13 -8.96
CA LYS A 389 -22.44 15.34 -8.14
C LYS A 389 -23.59 16.23 -8.59
#